data_8ded0ab913487f38ae25c643ac4229a8
#
_entry.id   8ded0ab913487f38ae25c643ac4229a8
#
_cell.length_a   1.000
_cell.length_b   1.000
_cell.length_c   1.000
_cell.angle_alpha   90.00
_cell.angle_beta   90.00
_cell.angle_gamma   90.00
#
_symmetry.space_group_name_H-M   'P 1'
#
loop_
_entity.id
_entity.type
_entity.pdbx_description
1 polymer ?
#
loop_
_entity_poly.entity_id
_entity_poly.type
_entity_poly.pdbx_seq_one_letter_code
_entity_poly.pdbx_strand_id
1 'polypeptide(L)'
;MDNQKNTKSSRGAIAAGLFIALYLVIFVIIGVICMPIAILFLLMPELVAFFAAPIYHTMLTKAPGWISIFLAAVIPSLFLIATGHIPIAPLVAVPAGLIAVLLAKKGQYKSFKWNAISHMFFSLNLFGGFLPIWVMRDYFFQHTLEGGMSKAFCDTVRALTPWWVLPLM
;
A
#
# COMPACT_ATOMS: atom_id res chain seq x y z
N MET A 1 -20.35 -29.79 -16.01
CA MET A 1 -20.31 -28.89 -14.83
C MET A 1 -18.93 -28.27 -14.55
N ASP A 2 -17.84 -28.88 -14.97
CA ASP A 2 -16.46 -28.37 -14.75
C ASP A 2 -16.12 -27.10 -15.52
N ASN A 3 -16.60 -26.94 -16.73
CA ASN A 3 -16.26 -25.80 -17.62
C ASN A 3 -16.80 -24.45 -17.09
N GLN A 4 -17.96 -24.44 -16.44
CA GLN A 4 -18.52 -23.21 -15.83
C GLN A 4 -17.79 -22.78 -14.56
N LYS A 5 -17.24 -23.72 -13.80
CA LYS A 5 -16.48 -23.44 -12.57
C LYS A 5 -15.13 -22.81 -12.91
N ASN A 6 -14.45 -23.32 -13.93
CA ASN A 6 -13.20 -22.79 -14.45
C ASN A 6 -13.38 -21.38 -15.03
N THR A 7 -14.45 -21.11 -15.76
CA THR A 7 -14.71 -19.79 -16.35
C THR A 7 -15.00 -18.71 -15.30
N LYS A 8 -15.69 -19.06 -14.21
CA LYS A 8 -15.92 -18.14 -13.07
C LYS A 8 -14.63 -17.83 -12.31
N SER A 9 -13.78 -18.86 -12.11
CA SER A 9 -12.48 -18.71 -11.45
C SER A 9 -11.55 -17.80 -12.26
N SER A 10 -11.46 -17.98 -13.57
CA SER A 10 -10.62 -17.18 -14.46
C SER A 10 -11.08 -15.71 -14.53
N ARG A 11 -12.37 -15.45 -14.58
CA ARG A 11 -12.91 -14.08 -14.55
C ARG A 11 -12.60 -13.35 -13.23
N GLY A 12 -12.68 -14.05 -12.11
CA GLY A 12 -12.31 -13.49 -10.80
C GLY A 12 -10.83 -13.14 -10.72
N ALA A 13 -9.95 -13.99 -11.23
CA ALA A 13 -8.51 -13.76 -11.27
C ALA A 13 -8.14 -12.57 -12.18
N ILE A 14 -8.75 -12.46 -13.36
CA ILE A 14 -8.56 -11.33 -14.28
C ILE A 14 -9.03 -10.02 -13.62
N ALA A 15 -10.20 -10.04 -12.99
CA ALA A 15 -10.71 -8.88 -12.29
C ALA A 15 -9.78 -8.45 -11.13
N ALA A 16 -9.29 -9.40 -10.32
CA ALA A 16 -8.32 -9.11 -9.27
C ALA A 16 -7.04 -8.47 -9.82
N GLY A 17 -6.47 -9.02 -10.88
CA GLY A 17 -5.28 -8.48 -11.55
C GLY A 17 -5.50 -7.04 -12.05
N LEU A 18 -6.67 -6.76 -12.65
CA LEU A 18 -7.02 -5.41 -13.09
C LEU A 18 -7.08 -4.41 -11.92
N PHE A 19 -7.72 -4.78 -10.82
CA PHE A 19 -7.82 -3.89 -9.65
C PHE A 19 -6.46 -3.67 -8.98
N ILE A 20 -5.59 -4.69 -8.94
CA ILE A 20 -4.22 -4.55 -8.43
C ILE A 20 -3.41 -3.60 -9.33
N ALA A 21 -3.54 -3.73 -10.65
CA ALA A 21 -2.88 -2.83 -11.60
C ALA A 21 -3.37 -1.39 -11.44
N LEU A 22 -4.69 -1.17 -11.30
CA LEU A 22 -5.26 0.16 -11.04
C LEU A 22 -4.75 0.76 -9.72
N TYR A 23 -4.65 -0.07 -8.68
CA TYR A 23 -4.08 0.37 -7.40
C TYR A 23 -2.62 0.81 -7.56
N LEU A 24 -1.79 0.03 -8.28
CA LEU A 24 -0.41 0.39 -8.56
C LEU A 24 -0.31 1.68 -9.38
N VAL A 25 -1.17 1.88 -10.37
CA VAL A 25 -1.19 3.11 -11.17
C VAL A 25 -1.47 4.33 -10.28
N ILE A 26 -2.47 4.27 -9.39
CA ILE A 26 -2.73 5.35 -8.42
C ILE A 26 -1.52 5.57 -7.51
N PHE A 27 -0.94 4.49 -6.98
CA PHE A 27 0.24 4.56 -6.13
C PHE A 27 1.40 5.28 -6.83
N VAL A 28 1.70 4.91 -8.07
CA VAL A 28 2.79 5.53 -8.86
C VAL A 28 2.48 7.00 -9.18
N ILE A 29 1.26 7.32 -9.63
CA ILE A 29 0.88 8.71 -9.96
C ILE A 29 1.01 9.61 -8.72
N ILE A 30 0.44 9.20 -7.60
CA ILE A 30 0.52 9.97 -6.35
C ILE A 30 1.98 10.04 -5.88
N GLY A 31 2.74 8.94 -5.99
CA GLY A 31 4.16 8.91 -5.64
C GLY A 31 4.97 9.94 -6.42
N VAL A 32 4.83 9.98 -7.74
CA VAL A 32 5.52 10.95 -8.60
C VAL A 32 5.17 12.40 -8.24
N ILE A 33 3.90 12.67 -7.93
CA ILE A 33 3.43 14.01 -7.54
C ILE A 33 3.95 14.41 -6.16
N CYS A 34 3.95 13.49 -5.20
CA CYS A 34 4.30 13.78 -3.82
C CYS A 34 5.81 13.80 -3.56
N MET A 35 6.59 13.01 -4.30
CA MET A 35 8.00 12.79 -4.05
C MET A 35 8.86 14.07 -4.02
N PRO A 36 8.64 15.11 -4.86
CA PRO A 36 9.48 16.31 -4.83
C PRO A 36 9.23 17.21 -3.61
N ILE A 37 8.11 17.09 -2.92
CA ILE A 37 7.69 18.00 -1.86
C ILE A 37 7.64 17.23 -0.54
N ALA A 38 8.53 17.56 0.41
CA ALA A 38 8.71 16.83 1.67
C ALA A 38 7.41 16.60 2.47
N ILE A 39 6.52 17.60 2.54
CA ILE A 39 5.23 17.48 3.24
C ILE A 39 4.30 16.51 2.48
N LEU A 40 4.19 16.64 1.16
CA LEU A 40 3.37 15.74 0.36
C LEU A 40 3.93 14.32 0.36
N PHE A 41 5.26 14.18 0.36
CA PHE A 41 5.91 12.87 0.50
C PHE A 41 5.45 12.17 1.78
N LEU A 42 5.41 12.86 2.92
CA LEU A 42 4.96 12.27 4.18
C LEU A 42 3.45 11.95 4.17
N LEU A 43 2.63 12.72 3.45
CA LEU A 43 1.18 12.47 3.30
C LEU A 43 0.84 11.48 2.18
N MET A 44 1.84 10.96 1.47
CA MET A 44 1.62 10.07 0.33
C MET A 44 0.82 8.80 0.70
N PRO A 45 1.09 8.10 1.81
CA PRO A 45 0.33 6.91 2.18
C PRO A 45 -1.17 7.20 2.36
N GLU A 46 -1.51 8.29 3.01
CA GLU A 46 -2.90 8.71 3.26
C GLU A 46 -3.61 9.11 1.96
N LEU A 47 -2.91 9.83 1.08
CA LEU A 47 -3.44 10.20 -0.23
C LEU A 47 -3.70 8.96 -1.09
N VAL A 48 -2.76 8.03 -1.14
CA VAL A 48 -2.97 6.77 -1.86
C VAL A 48 -4.12 5.99 -1.24
N ALA A 49 -4.19 5.87 0.08
CA ALA A 49 -5.29 5.19 0.77
C ALA A 49 -6.64 5.81 0.40
N PHE A 50 -6.74 7.14 0.41
CA PHE A 50 -7.96 7.86 0.07
C PHE A 50 -8.41 7.62 -1.37
N PHE A 51 -7.52 7.83 -2.34
CA PHE A 51 -7.85 7.70 -3.76
C PHE A 51 -8.02 6.24 -4.20
N ALA A 52 -7.37 5.29 -3.55
CA ALA A 52 -7.51 3.87 -3.83
C ALA A 52 -8.71 3.21 -3.13
N ALA A 53 -9.37 3.88 -2.18
CA ALA A 53 -10.51 3.32 -1.46
C ALA A 53 -11.63 2.80 -2.39
N PRO A 54 -12.08 3.54 -3.42
CA PRO A 54 -13.09 3.05 -4.36
C PRO A 54 -12.65 1.79 -5.11
N ILE A 55 -11.35 1.70 -5.47
CA ILE A 55 -10.77 0.54 -6.15
C ILE A 55 -10.81 -0.67 -5.22
N TYR A 56 -10.37 -0.51 -3.97
CA TYR A 56 -10.39 -1.58 -2.98
C TYR A 56 -11.80 -2.11 -2.74
N HIS A 57 -12.77 -1.23 -2.49
CA HIS A 57 -14.16 -1.62 -2.26
C HIS A 57 -14.80 -2.29 -3.49
N THR A 58 -14.47 -1.82 -4.69
CA THR A 58 -14.96 -2.44 -5.93
C THR A 58 -14.32 -3.81 -6.14
N MET A 59 -13.03 -3.97 -5.85
CA MET A 59 -12.34 -5.26 -5.89
C MET A 59 -13.03 -6.28 -4.97
N LEU A 60 -13.40 -5.90 -3.74
CA LEU A 60 -14.09 -6.80 -2.81
C LEU A 60 -15.43 -7.31 -3.36
N THR A 61 -16.12 -6.51 -4.18
CA THR A 61 -17.40 -6.90 -4.78
C THR A 61 -17.25 -7.71 -6.07
N LYS A 62 -16.25 -7.40 -6.90
CA LYS A 62 -16.05 -8.00 -8.24
C LYS A 62 -15.14 -9.22 -8.24
N ALA A 63 -14.18 -9.23 -7.32
CA ALA A 63 -13.20 -10.31 -7.15
C ALA A 63 -13.05 -10.66 -5.65
N PRO A 64 -14.16 -11.07 -4.97
CA PRO A 64 -14.11 -11.39 -3.55
C PRO A 64 -13.19 -12.59 -3.32
N GLY A 65 -12.25 -12.46 -2.39
CA GLY A 65 -11.36 -13.53 -2.03
C GLY A 65 -10.10 -13.05 -1.30
N TRP A 66 -9.53 -13.95 -0.52
CA TRP A 66 -8.33 -13.64 0.27
C TRP A 66 -7.12 -13.32 -0.60
N ILE A 67 -6.97 -14.03 -1.74
CA ILE A 67 -5.84 -13.87 -2.67
C ILE A 67 -5.83 -12.46 -3.24
N SER A 68 -6.99 -11.92 -3.66
CA SER A 68 -7.09 -10.59 -4.25
C SER A 68 -6.61 -9.50 -3.28
N ILE A 69 -7.05 -9.56 -2.03
CA ILE A 69 -6.65 -8.61 -0.98
C ILE A 69 -5.17 -8.75 -0.64
N PHE A 70 -4.72 -9.99 -0.43
CA PHE A 70 -3.35 -10.27 -0.03
C PHE A 70 -2.35 -9.83 -1.10
N LEU A 71 -2.59 -10.19 -2.36
CA LEU A 71 -1.73 -9.77 -3.46
C LEU A 71 -1.76 -8.25 -3.66
N ALA A 72 -2.93 -7.61 -3.53
CA ALA A 72 -3.03 -6.16 -3.62
C ALA A 72 -2.23 -5.45 -2.51
N ALA A 73 -2.12 -6.05 -1.32
CA ALA A 73 -1.30 -5.50 -0.23
C ALA A 73 0.21 -5.72 -0.46
N VAL A 74 0.60 -6.90 -0.97
CA VAL A 74 2.03 -7.29 -1.05
C VAL A 74 2.71 -6.78 -2.32
N ILE A 75 2.02 -6.76 -3.47
CA ILE A 75 2.62 -6.38 -4.75
C ILE A 75 3.24 -4.97 -4.74
N PRO A 76 2.61 -3.92 -4.14
CA PRO A 76 3.24 -2.60 -4.05
C PRO A 76 4.55 -2.61 -3.25
N SER A 77 4.65 -3.42 -2.20
CA SER A 77 5.89 -3.53 -1.43
C SER A 77 7.02 -4.21 -2.20
N LEU A 78 6.68 -5.19 -3.05
CA LEU A 78 7.64 -5.81 -3.97
C LEU A 78 8.05 -4.85 -5.10
N PHE A 79 7.13 -4.05 -5.59
CA PHE A 79 7.41 -2.99 -6.56
C PHE A 79 8.40 -1.96 -5.99
N LEU A 80 8.23 -1.54 -4.73
CA LEU A 80 9.19 -0.66 -4.06
C LEU A 80 10.60 -1.26 -4.04
N ILE A 81 10.73 -2.55 -3.70
CA ILE A 81 12.04 -3.24 -3.74
C ILE A 81 12.63 -3.23 -5.16
N ALA A 82 11.81 -3.55 -6.16
CA ALA A 82 12.25 -3.58 -7.56
C ALA A 82 12.69 -2.19 -8.07
N THR A 83 12.20 -1.12 -7.48
CA THR A 83 12.57 0.27 -7.78
C THR A 83 13.69 0.82 -6.89
N GLY A 84 14.37 -0.03 -6.11
CA GLY A 84 15.55 0.34 -5.34
C GLY A 84 15.28 0.88 -3.93
N HIS A 85 14.05 0.75 -3.42
CA HIS A 85 13.74 1.13 -2.04
C HIS A 85 14.26 0.10 -1.03
N ILE A 86 14.41 0.53 0.22
CA ILE A 86 14.87 -0.32 1.33
C ILE A 86 13.92 -1.52 1.49
N PRO A 87 14.40 -2.78 1.50
CA PRO A 87 13.58 -3.99 1.35
C PRO A 87 12.85 -4.42 2.62
N ILE A 88 12.39 -3.48 3.45
CA ILE A 88 11.62 -3.79 4.68
C ILE A 88 10.11 -3.62 4.50
N ALA A 89 9.65 -3.03 3.39
CA ALA A 89 8.23 -2.79 3.13
C ALA A 89 7.35 -4.05 3.26
N PRO A 90 7.76 -5.26 2.80
CA PRO A 90 6.98 -6.47 2.97
C PRO A 90 6.75 -6.88 4.44
N LEU A 91 7.63 -6.49 5.36
CA LEU A 91 7.47 -6.78 6.80
C LEU A 91 6.21 -6.12 7.38
N VAL A 92 5.76 -5.02 6.80
CA VAL A 92 4.50 -4.35 7.15
C VAL A 92 3.36 -4.82 6.25
N ALA A 93 3.61 -4.92 4.94
CA ALA A 93 2.58 -5.24 3.96
C ALA A 93 1.97 -6.63 4.16
N VAL A 94 2.78 -7.64 4.52
CA VAL A 94 2.30 -9.01 4.73
C VAL A 94 1.34 -9.09 5.92
N PRO A 95 1.69 -8.67 7.15
CA PRO A 95 0.75 -8.74 8.27
C PRO A 95 -0.46 -7.82 8.05
N ALA A 96 -0.28 -6.61 7.50
CA ALA A 96 -1.39 -5.72 7.17
C ALA A 96 -2.38 -6.37 6.20
N GLY A 97 -1.87 -7.01 5.13
CA GLY A 97 -2.69 -7.73 4.17
C GLY A 97 -3.42 -8.92 4.79
N LEU A 98 -2.78 -9.70 5.66
CA LEU A 98 -3.42 -10.81 6.36
C LEU A 98 -4.55 -10.35 7.28
N ILE A 99 -4.34 -9.28 8.06
CA ILE A 99 -5.37 -8.70 8.92
C ILE A 99 -6.54 -8.19 8.06
N ALA A 100 -6.24 -7.48 6.97
CA ALA A 100 -7.26 -7.00 6.05
C ALA A 100 -8.11 -8.14 5.47
N VAL A 101 -7.49 -9.25 5.09
CA VAL A 101 -8.18 -10.48 4.63
C VAL A 101 -9.13 -11.01 5.69
N LEU A 102 -8.68 -11.14 6.94
CA LEU A 102 -9.50 -11.66 8.04
C LEU A 102 -10.72 -10.78 8.30
N LEU A 103 -10.54 -9.46 8.28
CA LEU A 103 -11.61 -8.48 8.49
C LEU A 103 -12.63 -8.49 7.35
N ALA A 104 -12.18 -8.49 6.08
CA ALA A 104 -13.06 -8.59 4.94
C ALA A 104 -13.84 -9.91 4.92
N LYS A 105 -13.18 -11.03 5.27
CA LYS A 105 -13.81 -12.35 5.40
C LYS A 105 -14.87 -12.36 6.49
N LYS A 106 -14.63 -11.72 7.66
CA LYS A 106 -15.61 -11.57 8.74
C LYS A 106 -16.86 -10.84 8.27
N GLY A 107 -16.72 -9.85 7.37
CA GLY A 107 -17.82 -9.15 6.71
C GLY A 107 -18.38 -9.87 5.49
N GLN A 108 -17.94 -11.10 5.19
CA GLN A 108 -18.30 -11.86 3.99
C GLN A 108 -18.10 -11.07 2.69
N TYR A 109 -17.14 -10.14 2.69
CA TYR A 109 -16.83 -9.20 1.59
C TYR A 109 -18.00 -8.28 1.20
N LYS A 110 -19.09 -8.25 1.96
CA LYS A 110 -20.33 -7.51 1.67
C LYS A 110 -20.65 -6.41 2.69
N SER A 111 -20.21 -6.55 3.92
CA SER A 111 -20.47 -5.57 4.98
C SER A 111 -19.60 -4.33 4.79
N PHE A 112 -20.22 -3.17 4.58
CA PHE A 112 -19.52 -1.90 4.44
C PHE A 112 -18.61 -1.63 5.65
N LYS A 113 -19.11 -1.83 6.88
CA LYS A 113 -18.33 -1.63 8.11
C LYS A 113 -17.04 -2.47 8.12
N TRP A 114 -17.15 -3.79 7.87
CA TRP A 114 -15.99 -4.67 7.91
C TRP A 114 -15.05 -4.43 6.73
N ASN A 115 -15.57 -4.05 5.58
CA ASN A 115 -14.77 -3.70 4.42
C ASN A 115 -14.02 -2.38 4.64
N ALA A 116 -14.64 -1.39 5.31
CA ALA A 116 -13.96 -0.13 5.66
C ALA A 116 -12.84 -0.38 6.67
N ILE A 117 -13.08 -1.15 7.73
CA ILE A 117 -12.03 -1.51 8.70
C ILE A 117 -10.93 -2.32 8.00
N SER A 118 -11.29 -3.25 7.12
CA SER A 118 -10.33 -4.00 6.31
C SER A 118 -9.47 -3.08 5.45
N HIS A 119 -10.06 -2.05 4.84
CA HIS A 119 -9.32 -1.06 4.04
C HIS A 119 -8.34 -0.25 4.89
N MET A 120 -8.69 0.12 6.11
CA MET A 120 -7.77 0.81 7.03
C MET A 120 -6.50 -0.03 7.27
N PHE A 121 -6.68 -1.32 7.61
CA PHE A 121 -5.51 -2.21 7.80
C PHE A 121 -4.78 -2.49 6.49
N PHE A 122 -5.50 -2.65 5.39
CA PHE A 122 -4.91 -2.79 4.07
C PHE A 122 -3.99 -1.62 3.74
N SER A 123 -4.41 -0.39 4.02
CA SER A 123 -3.64 0.83 3.70
C SER A 123 -2.30 0.92 4.45
N LEU A 124 -2.14 0.22 5.58
CA LEU A 124 -0.86 0.13 6.28
C LEU A 124 0.25 -0.53 5.43
N ASN A 125 -0.09 -1.25 4.34
CA ASN A 125 0.92 -1.79 3.43
C ASN A 125 1.86 -0.71 2.88
N LEU A 126 1.33 0.50 2.65
CA LEU A 126 2.08 1.64 2.12
C LEU A 126 3.08 2.19 3.14
N PHE A 127 2.73 2.09 4.42
CA PHE A 127 3.58 2.56 5.51
C PHE A 127 4.93 1.82 5.59
N GLY A 128 4.98 0.58 5.09
CA GLY A 128 6.21 -0.21 5.04
C GLY A 128 7.37 0.48 4.32
N GLY A 129 7.08 1.29 3.29
CA GLY A 129 8.08 2.09 2.58
C GLY A 129 8.59 3.31 3.38
N PHE A 130 7.83 3.77 4.37
CA PHE A 130 8.15 4.92 5.22
C PHE A 130 8.78 4.52 6.55
N LEU A 131 8.56 3.31 7.01
CA LEU A 131 9.09 2.81 8.29
C LEU A 131 10.61 3.03 8.46
N PRO A 132 11.47 2.93 7.41
CA PRO A 132 12.90 3.22 7.51
C PRO A 132 13.23 4.62 8.01
N ILE A 133 12.36 5.61 7.80
CA ILE A 133 12.55 7.00 8.29
C ILE A 133 12.79 7.02 9.81
N TRP A 134 12.23 6.06 10.54
CA TRP A 134 12.38 5.97 12.00
C TRP A 134 13.33 4.86 12.43
N VAL A 135 13.17 3.64 11.91
CA VAL A 135 13.90 2.47 12.39
C VAL A 135 15.32 2.34 11.81
N MET A 136 15.56 2.98 10.64
CA MET A 136 16.86 2.97 9.94
C MET A 136 17.22 4.39 9.48
N ARG A 137 17.04 5.36 10.36
CA ARG A 137 17.00 6.80 10.05
C ARG A 137 18.20 7.28 9.24
N ASP A 138 19.41 7.03 9.72
CA ASP A 138 20.62 7.54 9.05
C ASP A 138 20.85 6.84 7.71
N TYR A 139 20.62 5.53 7.66
CA TYR A 139 20.66 4.78 6.41
C TYR A 139 19.64 5.27 5.39
N PHE A 140 18.40 5.52 5.83
CA PHE A 140 17.35 6.05 4.95
C PHE A 140 17.75 7.38 4.32
N PHE A 141 18.22 8.34 5.11
CA PHE A 141 18.60 9.66 4.60
C PHE A 141 19.83 9.61 3.71
N GLN A 142 20.84 8.78 4.04
CA GLN A 142 21.98 8.55 3.17
C GLN A 142 21.55 7.96 1.82
N HIS A 143 20.77 6.90 1.85
CA HIS A 143 20.23 6.23 0.66
C HIS A 143 19.40 7.17 -0.21
N THR A 144 18.59 8.04 0.43
CA THR A 144 17.76 9.03 -0.27
C THR A 144 18.60 10.11 -0.94
N LEU A 145 19.69 10.56 -0.33
CA LEU A 145 20.67 11.49 -0.94
C LEU A 145 21.40 10.85 -2.12
N GLU A 146 21.86 9.61 -1.97
CA GLU A 146 22.50 8.83 -3.03
C GLU A 146 21.55 8.60 -4.22
N GLY A 147 20.25 8.45 -3.95
CA GLY A 147 19.19 8.38 -4.95
C GLY A 147 18.86 9.71 -5.66
N GLY A 148 19.60 10.79 -5.36
CA GLY A 148 19.48 12.08 -6.05
C GLY A 148 18.54 13.09 -5.43
N MET A 149 17.97 12.82 -4.26
CA MET A 149 17.15 13.81 -3.56
C MET A 149 18.01 14.92 -2.94
N SER A 150 17.46 16.15 -2.91
CA SER A 150 18.20 17.29 -2.38
C SER A 150 18.42 17.21 -0.87
N LYS A 151 19.53 17.78 -0.39
CA LYS A 151 19.79 17.89 1.05
C LYS A 151 18.65 18.63 1.77
N ALA A 152 18.12 19.70 1.17
CA ALA A 152 17.03 20.49 1.74
C ALA A 152 15.75 19.62 1.94
N PHE A 153 15.44 18.74 0.99
CA PHE A 153 14.36 17.76 1.13
C PHE A 153 14.60 16.84 2.35
N CYS A 154 15.79 16.22 2.42
CA CYS A 154 16.15 15.31 3.50
C CYS A 154 16.12 16.00 4.87
N ASP A 155 16.65 17.22 4.97
CA ASP A 155 16.64 18.00 6.22
C ASP A 155 15.20 18.34 6.64
N THR A 156 14.33 18.69 5.68
CA THR A 156 12.91 18.96 5.96
C THR A 156 12.16 17.70 6.43
N VAL A 157 12.33 16.57 5.73
CA VAL A 157 11.72 15.30 6.15
C VAL A 157 12.24 14.91 7.54
N ARG A 158 13.55 15.05 7.78
CA ARG A 158 14.16 14.75 9.09
C ARG A 158 13.58 15.59 10.21
N ALA A 159 13.31 16.88 9.97
CA ALA A 159 12.72 17.78 10.93
C ALA A 159 11.24 17.46 11.23
N LEU A 160 10.50 17.04 10.19
CA LEU A 160 9.07 16.72 10.30
C LEU A 160 8.78 15.33 10.85
N THR A 161 9.78 14.46 11.00
CA THR A 161 9.61 13.07 11.44
C THR A 161 10.35 12.74 12.75
N PRO A 162 10.10 13.48 13.85
CA PRO A 162 10.50 13.02 15.17
C PRO A 162 9.74 11.73 15.55
N TRP A 163 10.23 10.99 16.54
CA TRP A 163 9.67 9.68 16.93
C TRP A 163 8.18 9.70 17.31
N TRP A 164 7.70 10.80 17.87
CA TRP A 164 6.30 10.95 18.26
C TRP A 164 5.34 11.11 17.07
N VAL A 165 5.83 11.37 15.87
CA VAL A 165 5.01 11.43 14.64
C VAL A 165 4.67 10.04 14.12
N LEU A 166 5.51 9.03 14.39
CA LEU A 166 5.30 7.66 13.95
C LEU A 166 3.87 7.11 14.24
N PRO A 167 3.29 7.27 15.44
CA PRO A 167 1.94 6.79 15.72
C PRO A 167 0.82 7.64 15.10
N LEU A 168 1.13 8.77 14.48
CA LEU A 168 0.15 9.66 13.85
C LEU A 168 -0.02 9.43 12.36
N MET A 169 0.94 8.71 11.76
CA MET A 169 0.93 8.27 10.35
C MET A 169 0.31 6.87 10.23
#